data_c5ad0e59d26d41f32e159e119d220f79
#
_entry.id   c5ad0e59d26d41f32e159e119d220f79
#
_cell.length_a   1.000
_cell.length_b   1.000
_cell.length_c   1.000
_cell.angle_alpha   90.00
_cell.angle_beta   90.00
_cell.angle_gamma   90.00
#
_symmetry.space_group_name_H-M   'P 1'
#
loop_
_entity.id
_entity.type
_entity.pdbx_description
1 polymer ?
#
loop_
_entity_poly.entity_id
_entity_poly.type
_entity_poly.pdbx_seq_one_letter_code
_entity_poly.pdbx_strand_id
1 'polypeptide(L)'
;MKAIITFTIFFFVTSTSYSQARCGEPIASDVSNLDTIPYGIVEKKPIFKECENLANNEQLLCFKQQLDKHIATHLCYPIEFCGQGRVLVSFCIGTDGFSKVLRVNSLGLPKAFEDEAKRIIESLPCLTAGQQNGKTVAVIFAYPIHF
;
A
#
# COMPACT_ATOMS: atom_id res chain seq x y z
N MET A 1 8.19 -20.17 69.75
CA MET A 1 8.52 -20.52 68.36
C MET A 1 7.31 -20.15 67.53
N LYS A 2 7.39 -19.04 66.80
CA LYS A 2 6.29 -18.56 65.91
C LYS A 2 6.80 -18.77 64.47
N ALA A 3 6.12 -19.69 63.76
CA ALA A 3 6.38 -19.93 62.34
C ALA A 3 5.60 -18.87 61.52
N ILE A 4 6.33 -18.07 60.76
CA ILE A 4 5.78 -17.11 59.83
C ILE A 4 5.67 -17.82 58.49
N ILE A 5 4.42 -18.07 58.04
CA ILE A 5 4.11 -18.62 56.73
C ILE A 5 3.98 -17.43 55.78
N THR A 6 5.01 -17.23 54.97
CA THR A 6 4.97 -16.26 53.86
C THR A 6 4.21 -16.85 52.67
N PHE A 7 3.02 -16.30 52.41
CA PHE A 7 2.16 -16.66 51.29
C PHE A 7 2.63 -15.87 50.07
N THR A 8 3.38 -16.53 49.17
CA THR A 8 3.83 -15.94 47.92
C THR A 8 2.69 -16.01 46.91
N ILE A 9 2.05 -14.86 46.65
CA ILE A 9 1.04 -14.74 45.61
C ILE A 9 1.77 -14.67 44.26
N PHE A 10 1.66 -15.78 43.50
CA PHE A 10 2.17 -15.84 42.14
C PHE A 10 1.14 -15.17 41.20
N PHE A 11 1.44 -13.93 40.79
CA PHE A 11 0.62 -13.19 39.81
C PHE A 11 0.85 -13.79 38.45
N PHE A 12 -0.09 -14.63 37.98
CA PHE A 12 -0.06 -15.15 36.60
C PHE A 12 -0.55 -14.04 35.69
N VAL A 13 0.41 -13.29 35.07
CA VAL A 13 0.10 -12.35 34.01
C VAL A 13 -0.16 -13.15 32.75
N THR A 14 -1.44 -13.35 32.42
CA THR A 14 -1.85 -13.87 31.11
C THR A 14 -1.62 -12.80 30.06
N SER A 15 -0.51 -12.92 29.33
CA SER A 15 -0.25 -12.11 28.13
C SER A 15 -1.22 -12.50 27.04
N THR A 16 -2.31 -11.76 26.89
CA THR A 16 -3.15 -11.85 25.70
C THR A 16 -2.36 -11.24 24.53
N SER A 17 -1.77 -12.10 23.71
CA SER A 17 -1.15 -11.70 22.45
C SER A 17 -2.23 -11.23 21.49
N TYR A 18 -2.45 -9.92 21.45
CA TYR A 18 -3.17 -9.31 20.34
C TYR A 18 -2.27 -9.40 19.12
N SER A 19 -2.60 -10.29 18.21
CA SER A 19 -2.01 -10.34 16.88
C SER A 19 -2.54 -9.14 16.09
N GLN A 20 -1.90 -7.98 16.30
CA GLN A 20 -2.03 -6.88 15.37
C GLN A 20 -1.28 -7.30 14.10
N ALA A 21 -1.99 -7.44 12.98
CA ALA A 21 -1.38 -7.51 11.68
C ALA A 21 -0.66 -6.18 11.44
N ARG A 22 0.61 -6.12 11.85
CA ARG A 22 1.51 -5.02 11.50
C ARG A 22 1.84 -5.21 10.03
N CYS A 23 1.51 -4.20 9.20
CA CYS A 23 2.27 -4.01 7.98
C CYS A 23 3.74 -3.96 8.40
N GLY A 24 4.52 -4.95 7.99
CA GLY A 24 5.96 -4.99 8.28
C GLY A 24 6.65 -3.81 7.62
N GLU A 25 7.85 -3.48 8.07
CA GLU A 25 8.72 -2.54 7.35
C GLU A 25 8.91 -3.03 5.90
N PRO A 26 8.98 -2.11 4.90
CA PRO A 26 9.16 -2.49 3.50
C PRO A 26 10.46 -3.29 3.36
N ILE A 27 10.31 -4.59 3.12
CA ILE A 27 11.46 -5.44 2.80
C ILE A 27 11.91 -5.00 1.40
N ALA A 28 13.15 -4.55 1.27
CA ALA A 28 13.76 -4.25 -0.01
C ALA A 28 13.94 -5.54 -0.83
N SER A 29 12.84 -6.14 -1.26
CA SER A 29 12.84 -7.29 -2.15
C SER A 29 12.95 -6.80 -3.59
N ASP A 30 13.98 -7.28 -4.27
CA ASP A 30 14.17 -7.07 -5.71
C ASP A 30 12.92 -7.54 -6.47
N VAL A 31 12.23 -6.61 -7.12
CA VAL A 31 10.98 -6.86 -7.85
C VAL A 31 11.21 -7.72 -9.11
N SER A 32 12.45 -7.97 -9.48
CA SER A 32 12.85 -8.72 -10.68
C SER A 32 12.43 -10.20 -10.67
N ASN A 33 11.97 -10.74 -9.54
CA ASN A 33 11.63 -12.16 -9.36
C ASN A 33 10.26 -12.40 -8.70
N LEU A 34 9.40 -11.37 -8.59
CA LEU A 34 8.05 -11.59 -8.09
C LEU A 34 7.14 -12.02 -9.25
N ASP A 35 6.43 -13.13 -9.07
CA ASP A 35 5.25 -13.46 -9.88
C ASP A 35 4.21 -12.36 -9.70
N THR A 36 4.26 -11.35 -10.56
CA THR A 36 3.36 -10.20 -10.51
C THR A 36 2.16 -10.43 -11.43
N ILE A 37 0.97 -10.18 -10.91
CA ILE A 37 -0.28 -10.35 -11.66
C ILE A 37 -0.87 -8.99 -12.02
N PRO A 38 -1.29 -8.77 -13.28
CA PRO A 38 -1.99 -7.55 -13.66
C PRO A 38 -3.30 -7.38 -12.88
N TYR A 39 -3.60 -6.14 -12.46
CA TYR A 39 -4.81 -5.79 -11.71
C TYR A 39 -6.12 -6.26 -12.37
N GLY A 40 -6.15 -6.29 -13.71
CA GLY A 40 -7.35 -6.69 -14.46
C GLY A 40 -7.76 -8.15 -14.32
N ILE A 41 -6.80 -9.05 -13.97
CA ILE A 41 -7.01 -10.50 -13.97
C ILE A 41 -6.84 -11.15 -12.59
N VAL A 42 -6.36 -10.42 -11.58
CA VAL A 42 -6.22 -10.96 -10.23
C VAL A 42 -7.59 -11.24 -9.60
N GLU A 43 -7.73 -12.38 -8.92
CA GLU A 43 -9.00 -12.81 -8.30
C GLU A 43 -9.46 -11.85 -7.20
N LYS A 44 -8.60 -11.60 -6.22
CA LYS A 44 -8.84 -10.59 -5.19
C LYS A 44 -7.87 -9.46 -5.37
N LYS A 45 -8.43 -8.27 -5.59
CA LYS A 45 -7.67 -7.06 -5.83
C LYS A 45 -7.11 -6.50 -4.54
N PRO A 46 -5.91 -5.88 -4.56
CA PRO A 46 -5.47 -5.07 -3.44
C PRO A 46 -6.45 -3.93 -3.18
N ILE A 47 -6.75 -3.66 -1.93
CA ILE A 47 -7.70 -2.62 -1.53
C ILE A 47 -7.19 -1.83 -0.33
N PHE A 48 -7.67 -0.58 -0.22
CA PHE A 48 -7.49 0.20 0.99
C PHE A 48 -8.30 -0.42 2.14
N LYS A 49 -7.80 -0.33 3.35
CA LYS A 49 -8.46 -0.89 4.54
C LYS A 49 -9.88 -0.36 4.74
N GLU A 50 -10.10 0.89 4.36
CA GLU A 50 -11.40 1.56 4.43
C GLU A 50 -12.43 0.95 3.47
N CYS A 51 -11.97 0.23 2.44
CA CYS A 51 -12.82 -0.38 1.42
C CYS A 51 -13.13 -1.85 1.66
N GLU A 52 -12.54 -2.50 2.67
CA GLU A 52 -12.64 -3.95 2.89
C GLU A 52 -14.07 -4.45 3.14
N ASN A 53 -14.89 -3.66 3.82
CA ASN A 53 -16.24 -4.05 4.21
C ASN A 53 -17.32 -3.75 3.14
N LEU A 54 -16.90 -3.30 1.96
CA LEU A 54 -17.81 -3.00 0.85
C LEU A 54 -18.05 -4.22 -0.03
N ALA A 55 -19.14 -4.22 -0.78
CA ALA A 55 -19.40 -5.23 -1.80
C ALA A 55 -18.36 -5.14 -2.94
N ASN A 56 -18.04 -6.25 -3.60
CA ASN A 56 -16.98 -6.33 -4.61
C ASN A 56 -17.09 -5.27 -5.73
N ASN A 57 -18.30 -4.93 -6.15
CA ASN A 57 -18.56 -3.90 -7.15
C ASN A 57 -18.26 -2.48 -6.63
N GLU A 58 -18.42 -2.26 -5.32
CA GLU A 58 -18.17 -0.97 -4.66
C GLU A 58 -16.70 -0.81 -4.28
N GLN A 59 -16.00 -1.92 -4.02
CA GLN A 59 -14.58 -1.91 -3.67
C GLN A 59 -13.71 -1.26 -4.76
N LEU A 60 -14.00 -1.51 -6.04
CA LEU A 60 -13.28 -0.91 -7.16
C LEU A 60 -13.44 0.62 -7.20
N LEU A 61 -14.67 1.09 -7.00
CA LEU A 61 -14.96 2.53 -6.97
C LEU A 61 -14.29 3.19 -5.75
N CYS A 62 -14.41 2.55 -4.60
CA CYS A 62 -13.76 3.01 -3.36
C CYS A 62 -12.24 3.08 -3.53
N PHE A 63 -11.62 2.04 -4.08
CA PHE A 63 -10.18 2.02 -4.34
C PHE A 63 -9.73 3.22 -5.19
N LYS A 64 -10.45 3.45 -6.30
CA LYS A 64 -10.16 4.58 -7.17
C LYS A 64 -10.32 5.92 -6.44
N GLN A 65 -11.40 6.11 -5.70
CA GLN A 65 -11.66 7.33 -4.94
C GLN A 65 -10.59 7.58 -3.86
N GLN A 66 -10.15 6.55 -3.13
CA GLN A 66 -9.10 6.68 -2.14
C GLN A 66 -7.75 7.01 -2.77
N LEU A 67 -7.43 6.39 -3.92
CA LEU A 67 -6.21 6.70 -4.66
C LEU A 67 -6.23 8.13 -5.20
N ASP A 68 -7.32 8.56 -5.84
CA ASP A 68 -7.50 9.93 -6.34
C ASP A 68 -7.39 10.95 -5.19
N LYS A 69 -8.03 10.66 -4.05
CA LYS A 69 -7.96 11.50 -2.85
C LYS A 69 -6.54 11.61 -2.30
N HIS A 70 -5.83 10.48 -2.22
CA HIS A 70 -4.44 10.48 -1.76
C HIS A 70 -3.56 11.34 -2.67
N ILE A 71 -3.67 11.14 -4.00
CA ILE A 71 -2.95 11.94 -4.98
C ILE A 71 -3.27 13.43 -4.82
N ALA A 72 -4.55 13.82 -4.82
CA ALA A 72 -4.98 15.21 -4.72
C ALA A 72 -4.52 15.89 -3.41
N THR A 73 -4.44 15.12 -2.31
CA THR A 73 -4.03 15.67 -1.00
C THR A 73 -2.52 15.85 -0.90
N HIS A 74 -1.73 15.00 -1.55
CA HIS A 74 -0.26 14.99 -1.41
C HIS A 74 0.48 15.53 -2.62
N LEU A 75 -0.24 15.93 -3.69
CA LEU A 75 0.36 16.46 -4.91
C LEU A 75 1.00 17.82 -4.66
N CYS A 76 2.30 17.91 -4.94
CA CYS A 76 3.04 19.15 -4.96
C CYS A 76 3.40 19.51 -6.40
N TYR A 77 2.98 20.66 -6.89
CA TYR A 77 3.38 21.10 -8.23
C TYR A 77 4.84 21.57 -8.22
N PRO A 78 5.69 21.07 -9.13
CA PRO A 78 7.03 21.60 -9.30
C PRO A 78 6.96 23.08 -9.70
N ILE A 79 7.71 23.95 -8.98
CA ILE A 79 7.57 25.41 -8.99
C ILE A 79 7.92 26.03 -10.35
N GLU A 80 8.66 25.34 -11.21
CA GLU A 80 9.22 25.90 -12.44
C GLU A 80 8.35 25.68 -13.69
N PHE A 81 7.18 25.12 -13.54
CA PHE A 81 6.35 24.78 -14.69
C PHE A 81 4.90 25.25 -14.51
N CYS A 82 4.49 26.18 -15.40
CA CYS A 82 3.10 26.60 -15.53
C CYS A 82 2.46 25.87 -16.72
N GLY A 83 1.85 24.73 -16.47
CA GLY A 83 1.20 23.94 -17.52
C GLY A 83 0.45 22.75 -16.97
N GLN A 84 -0.36 22.12 -17.81
CA GLN A 84 -1.02 20.87 -17.48
C GLN A 84 -0.25 19.72 -18.14
N GLY A 85 -0.17 18.60 -17.43
CA GLY A 85 0.50 17.43 -17.94
C GLY A 85 -0.01 16.13 -17.34
N ARG A 86 0.42 15.02 -17.90
CA ARG A 86 0.07 13.69 -17.42
C ARG A 86 1.31 12.82 -17.29
N VAL A 87 1.47 12.20 -16.14
CA VAL A 87 2.51 11.22 -15.88
C VAL A 87 1.86 9.85 -15.71
N LEU A 88 2.25 8.89 -16.55
CA LEU A 88 1.81 7.50 -16.40
C LEU A 88 2.78 6.77 -15.47
N VAL A 89 2.26 6.29 -14.34
CA VAL A 89 3.03 5.54 -13.36
C VAL A 89 2.61 4.07 -13.38
N SER A 90 3.58 3.19 -13.62
CA SER A 90 3.41 1.75 -13.42
C SER A 90 4.01 1.39 -12.06
N PHE A 91 3.22 0.79 -11.20
CA PHE A 91 3.63 0.39 -9.86
C PHE A 91 3.02 -0.94 -9.47
N CYS A 92 3.58 -1.61 -8.48
CA CYS A 92 2.99 -2.81 -7.90
C CYS A 92 2.65 -2.59 -6.42
N ILE A 93 1.60 -3.27 -5.97
CA ILE A 93 1.33 -3.50 -4.55
C ILE A 93 1.90 -4.87 -4.22
N GLY A 94 2.89 -4.90 -3.34
CA GLY A 94 3.57 -6.11 -2.94
C GLY A 94 2.71 -7.03 -2.08
N THR A 95 3.24 -8.20 -1.79
CA THR A 95 2.62 -9.17 -0.85
C THR A 95 2.57 -8.64 0.58
N ASP A 96 3.37 -7.64 0.89
CA ASP A 96 3.42 -6.88 2.15
C ASP A 96 2.40 -5.72 2.21
N GLY A 97 1.69 -5.45 1.10
CA GLY A 97 0.72 -4.37 0.97
C GLY A 97 1.31 -2.99 0.66
N PHE A 98 2.63 -2.88 0.50
CA PHE A 98 3.26 -1.61 0.12
C PHE A 98 3.35 -1.42 -1.38
N SER A 99 3.27 -0.15 -1.79
CA SER A 99 3.43 0.24 -3.19
C SER A 99 4.91 0.42 -3.54
N LYS A 100 5.29 -0.05 -4.73
CA LYS A 100 6.62 0.16 -5.31
C LYS A 100 6.49 0.58 -6.76
N VAL A 101 7.10 1.70 -7.13
CA VAL A 101 7.07 2.19 -8.50
C VAL A 101 8.05 1.38 -9.36
N LEU A 102 7.54 0.89 -10.49
CA LEU A 102 8.30 0.11 -11.47
C LEU A 102 8.77 0.97 -12.63
N ARG A 103 7.91 1.86 -13.12
CA ARG A 103 8.19 2.73 -14.27
C ARG A 103 7.37 4.01 -14.19
N VAL A 104 7.99 5.11 -14.61
CA VAL A 104 7.34 6.41 -14.78
C VAL A 104 7.57 6.90 -16.21
N ASN A 105 6.54 7.50 -16.81
CA ASN A 105 6.62 8.08 -18.16
C ASN A 105 5.82 9.39 -18.18
N SER A 106 6.53 10.49 -18.35
CA SER A 106 5.99 11.86 -18.29
C SER A 106 5.58 12.43 -19.65
N LEU A 107 5.80 11.71 -20.75
CA LEU A 107 5.46 12.18 -22.10
C LEU A 107 5.99 13.59 -22.40
N GLY A 108 7.24 13.89 -22.01
CA GLY A 108 7.90 15.15 -22.30
C GLY A 108 7.82 16.23 -21.23
N LEU A 109 7.26 15.92 -20.06
CA LEU A 109 7.35 16.81 -18.89
C LEU A 109 8.75 16.76 -18.26
N PRO A 110 9.17 17.82 -17.57
CA PRO A 110 10.39 17.82 -16.78
C PRO A 110 10.45 16.66 -15.79
N LYS A 111 11.66 16.17 -15.51
CA LYS A 111 11.90 15.05 -14.60
C LYS A 111 11.30 15.27 -13.19
N ALA A 112 11.19 16.50 -12.73
CA ALA A 112 10.58 16.84 -11.44
C ALA A 112 9.15 16.31 -11.31
N PHE A 113 8.38 16.20 -12.39
CA PHE A 113 7.04 15.61 -12.39
C PHE A 113 7.08 14.10 -12.22
N GLU A 114 8.09 13.43 -12.80
CA GLU A 114 8.29 11.98 -12.61
C GLU A 114 8.68 11.67 -11.16
N ASP A 115 9.59 12.46 -10.60
CA ASP A 115 10.06 12.30 -9.23
C ASP A 115 8.91 12.54 -8.23
N GLU A 116 8.06 13.54 -8.49
CA GLU A 116 6.87 13.80 -7.67
C GLU A 116 5.82 12.68 -7.79
N ALA A 117 5.53 12.23 -9.00
CA ALA A 117 4.61 11.12 -9.23
C ALA A 117 5.08 9.83 -8.53
N LYS A 118 6.38 9.56 -8.57
CA LYS A 118 7.00 8.45 -7.85
C LYS A 118 6.81 8.61 -6.33
N ARG A 119 7.14 9.77 -5.79
CA ARG A 119 7.01 10.09 -4.35
C ARG A 119 5.58 9.86 -3.85
N ILE A 120 4.58 10.33 -4.60
CA ILE A 120 3.17 10.20 -4.24
C ILE A 120 2.76 8.73 -4.15
N ILE A 121 3.10 7.94 -5.17
CA ILE A 121 2.72 6.52 -5.20
C ILE A 121 3.45 5.74 -4.09
N GLU A 122 4.73 6.01 -3.85
CA GLU A 122 5.50 5.34 -2.79
C GLU A 122 5.06 5.78 -1.38
N SER A 123 4.33 6.89 -1.26
CA SER A 123 3.75 7.35 0.02
C SER A 123 2.36 6.77 0.31
N LEU A 124 1.82 5.88 -0.54
CA LEU A 124 0.55 5.23 -0.28
C LEU A 124 0.57 4.48 1.07
N PRO A 125 -0.52 4.52 1.83
CA PRO A 125 -0.61 3.71 3.04
C PRO A 125 -0.55 2.22 2.70
N CYS A 126 -0.25 1.39 3.68
CA CYS A 126 -0.28 -0.06 3.49
C CYS A 126 -1.70 -0.53 3.14
N LEU A 127 -1.82 -1.20 2.00
CA LEU A 127 -3.05 -1.79 1.48
C LEU A 127 -3.16 -3.25 1.88
N THR A 128 -4.36 -3.80 1.83
CA THR A 128 -4.54 -5.25 1.85
C THR A 128 -4.05 -5.82 0.52
N ALA A 129 -3.13 -6.78 0.58
CA ALA A 129 -2.50 -7.35 -0.61
C ALA A 129 -3.49 -8.16 -1.46
N GLY A 130 -3.21 -8.26 -2.77
CA GLY A 130 -3.99 -9.09 -3.67
C GLY A 130 -3.83 -10.59 -3.40
N GLN A 131 -4.80 -11.39 -3.86
CA GLN A 131 -4.75 -12.84 -3.74
C GLN A 131 -5.10 -13.52 -5.07
N GLN A 132 -4.42 -14.63 -5.32
CA GLN A 132 -4.68 -15.53 -6.45
C GLN A 132 -4.59 -16.97 -5.95
N ASN A 133 -5.62 -17.76 -6.20
CA ASN A 133 -5.68 -19.16 -5.72
C ASN A 133 -5.43 -19.29 -4.20
N GLY A 134 -5.94 -18.37 -3.41
CA GLY A 134 -5.77 -18.32 -1.96
C GLY A 134 -4.38 -17.90 -1.46
N LYS A 135 -3.44 -17.57 -2.36
CA LYS A 135 -2.11 -17.07 -2.02
C LYS A 135 -2.01 -15.57 -2.24
N THR A 136 -1.29 -14.88 -1.36
CA THR A 136 -0.97 -13.47 -1.52
C THR A 136 -0.01 -13.28 -2.68
N VAL A 137 -0.31 -12.33 -3.57
CA VAL A 137 0.46 -12.05 -4.78
C VAL A 137 0.71 -10.54 -4.93
N ALA A 138 1.80 -10.20 -5.61
CA ALA A 138 2.04 -8.83 -6.00
C ALA A 138 1.19 -8.46 -7.23
N VAL A 139 0.57 -7.29 -7.22
CA VAL A 139 -0.34 -6.86 -8.29
C VAL A 139 0.17 -5.59 -8.94
N ILE A 140 0.26 -5.58 -10.28
CA ILE A 140 0.73 -4.43 -11.08
C ILE A 140 -0.45 -3.56 -11.50
N PHE A 141 -0.22 -2.26 -11.37
CA PHE A 141 -1.11 -1.18 -11.80
C PHE A 141 -0.43 -0.27 -12.82
N ALA A 142 -1.24 0.39 -13.64
CA ALA A 142 -0.84 1.56 -14.40
C ALA A 142 -1.86 2.68 -14.14
N TYR A 143 -1.41 3.81 -13.65
CA TYR A 143 -2.28 4.92 -13.25
C TYR A 143 -1.77 6.25 -13.78
N PRO A 144 -2.63 7.07 -14.43
CA PRO A 144 -2.29 8.40 -14.87
C PRO A 144 -2.43 9.40 -13.73
N ILE A 145 -1.39 10.15 -13.43
CA ILE A 145 -1.44 11.31 -12.53
C ILE A 145 -1.48 12.57 -13.40
N HIS A 146 -2.47 13.41 -13.15
CA HIS A 146 -2.65 14.69 -13.83
C HIS A 146 -2.11 15.83 -12.98
N PHE A 147 -1.29 16.67 -13.59
CA PHE A 147 -0.72 17.87 -13.01
C PHE A 147 -1.33 19.12 -13.64
#